data_7fbac8737bd38ad849dfe6573dd4f27a
#
_entry.id   7fbac8737bd38ad849dfe6573dd4f27a
#
_cell.length_a   1.000
_cell.length_b   1.000
_cell.length_c   1.000
_cell.angle_alpha   90.00
_cell.angle_beta   90.00
_cell.angle_gamma   90.00
#
_symmetry.space_group_name_H-M   'P 1'
#
loop_
_entity.id
_entity.type
_entity.pdbx_description
1 polymer ?
#
loop_
_entity_poly.entity_id
_entity_poly.type
_entity_poly.pdbx_seq_one_letter_code
_entity_poly.pdbx_strand_id
1 'polypeptide(L)'
;MARMSRRVFTLSALSVLAATGGGAAACGAAAPRSGTAARAAAGRPAPEAGRASRAPAEMRGVWLATVTNRDWPSRPGLTAAAQRGELTAHLDKAVRDRLNTVILQVRPTADALWPSPYEPWSECLTGRQGRNPGWDPLGTAVREAHARGLELHAWFNPYRIALHADPTRLTASHPARRHPDWVVPYDGRLHYNPGLPEVRAFVQRAMLDAVARYPVDAVHFDDYFYPYPVAGQTFDDADAYDRHGGAFGSRAAWRRDNIDRLVREMAAGIERVRPGTRFGISPFGVWRNAATDPRGSDTQAGVQTYDDLHADTRKWVRENWIDYVVPQLYWHIGYADADYAELAAWWAETARGTRTHLYLGEALYKAGAAEEPSAWQDPVELSRHLTLAAAHPQVRGHVFFAGKEVAADPIGAMARVVADHYERSAKPPR
;
A
#
# COMPACT_ATOMS: atom_id res chain seq x y z
N MET A 1 15.79 29.00 -20.75
CA MET A 1 14.93 27.93 -21.29
C MET A 1 15.63 26.59 -21.04
N ALA A 2 15.41 26.01 -19.87
CA ALA A 2 15.98 24.72 -19.49
C ALA A 2 14.95 23.61 -19.79
N ARG A 3 15.37 22.59 -20.50
CA ARG A 3 14.54 21.43 -20.86
C ARG A 3 14.31 20.57 -19.62
N MET A 4 13.07 20.60 -19.08
CA MET A 4 12.62 19.66 -18.08
C MET A 4 12.56 18.24 -18.65
N SER A 5 13.35 17.35 -18.10
CA SER A 5 13.33 15.91 -18.39
C SER A 5 12.05 15.29 -17.78
N ARG A 6 11.15 14.84 -18.65
CA ARG A 6 9.94 14.08 -18.28
C ARG A 6 10.36 12.63 -18.04
N ARG A 7 10.40 12.18 -16.80
CA ARG A 7 10.44 10.75 -16.48
C ARG A 7 9.06 10.31 -16.01
N VAL A 8 8.37 9.62 -16.88
CA VAL A 8 7.11 8.94 -16.64
C VAL A 8 7.41 7.68 -15.82
N PHE A 9 6.65 7.45 -14.74
CA PHE A 9 6.69 6.19 -13.99
C PHE A 9 6.10 5.06 -14.85
N THR A 10 6.94 4.39 -15.61
CA THR A 10 6.62 3.10 -16.24
C THR A 10 7.18 1.99 -15.37
N LEU A 11 6.31 1.10 -14.88
CA LEU A 11 6.70 -0.19 -14.33
C LEU A 11 7.32 -1.03 -15.46
N SER A 12 8.65 -0.99 -15.58
CA SER A 12 9.39 -1.84 -16.52
C SER A 12 9.64 -3.20 -15.88
N ALA A 13 9.14 -4.25 -16.53
CA ALA A 13 9.50 -5.62 -16.23
C ALA A 13 10.93 -5.87 -16.75
N LEU A 14 11.90 -6.09 -15.87
CA LEU A 14 13.24 -6.53 -16.24
C LEU A 14 13.42 -8.02 -15.97
N SER A 15 13.85 -8.72 -17.00
CA SER A 15 14.27 -10.12 -16.99
C SER A 15 15.68 -10.22 -16.39
N VAL A 16 15.86 -11.09 -15.40
CA VAL A 16 17.17 -11.37 -14.77
C VAL A 16 17.82 -12.57 -15.43
N LEU A 17 18.99 -12.38 -16.00
CA LEU A 17 19.95 -13.45 -16.34
C LEU A 17 20.84 -13.71 -15.13
N ALA A 18 20.99 -14.99 -14.76
CA ALA A 18 21.86 -15.45 -13.68
C ALA A 18 23.31 -15.59 -14.19
N ALA A 19 24.27 -15.17 -13.39
CA ALA A 19 25.67 -15.56 -13.53
C ALA A 19 26.25 -15.93 -12.19
N THR A 20 26.81 -17.15 -12.14
CA THR A 20 27.49 -17.81 -11.01
C THR A 20 28.95 -17.41 -10.94
N GLY A 21 29.51 -17.31 -9.73
CA GLY A 21 30.97 -17.22 -9.55
C GLY A 21 31.36 -17.05 -8.09
N GLY A 22 32.01 -18.10 -7.53
CA GLY A 22 32.41 -18.22 -6.14
C GLY A 22 33.81 -17.66 -5.86
N GLY A 23 34.18 -17.66 -4.57
CA GLY A 23 35.53 -17.38 -4.10
C GLY A 23 35.61 -17.14 -2.60
N ALA A 24 36.10 -18.12 -1.88
CA ALA A 24 36.41 -18.09 -0.44
C ALA A 24 37.79 -17.54 -0.17
N ALA A 25 38.00 -16.90 0.96
CA ALA A 25 39.24 -17.08 1.75
C ALA A 25 39.15 -16.32 3.10
N ALA A 26 39.84 -16.93 4.04
CA ALA A 26 39.77 -16.94 5.47
C ALA A 26 40.82 -16.06 6.16
N CYS A 27 40.72 -16.07 7.51
CA CYS A 27 41.75 -15.91 8.55
C CYS A 27 42.09 -14.52 9.10
N GLY A 28 42.00 -14.47 10.46
CA GLY A 28 42.92 -13.73 11.28
C GLY A 28 42.40 -13.27 12.63
N ALA A 29 42.66 -14.08 13.67
CA ALA A 29 42.38 -13.77 15.07
C ALA A 29 43.51 -12.97 15.73
N ALA A 30 43.17 -12.13 16.71
CA ALA A 30 44.06 -11.81 17.86
C ALA A 30 43.31 -11.12 19.01
N ALA A 31 43.31 -11.69 20.21
CA ALA A 31 43.15 -10.99 21.47
C ALA A 31 44.55 -10.81 22.11
N PRO A 32 44.75 -9.85 23.02
CA PRO A 32 44.79 -10.27 24.42
C PRO A 32 44.44 -9.21 25.53
N ARG A 33 44.08 -9.78 26.71
CA ARG A 33 44.48 -9.49 28.11
C ARG A 33 44.12 -8.18 28.80
N SER A 34 43.21 -8.27 29.73
CA SER A 34 43.26 -8.29 31.22
C SER A 34 43.85 -7.08 31.94
N GLY A 35 43.02 -6.50 32.79
CA GLY A 35 43.41 -5.57 33.87
C GLY A 35 42.31 -5.52 34.91
N THR A 36 42.51 -6.18 36.04
CA THR A 36 41.70 -6.22 37.26
C THR A 36 41.84 -4.93 38.06
N ALA A 37 40.75 -4.35 38.55
CA ALA A 37 40.73 -3.57 39.78
C ALA A 37 39.36 -3.66 40.46
N ALA A 38 39.35 -4.24 41.64
CA ALA A 38 38.22 -4.33 42.53
C ALA A 38 37.95 -3.01 43.24
N ARG A 39 36.71 -2.59 43.38
CA ARG A 39 36.27 -1.69 44.46
C ARG A 39 34.82 -1.87 44.83
N ALA A 40 34.63 -2.18 46.11
CA ALA A 40 33.54 -1.99 47.05
C ALA A 40 32.09 -1.98 46.60
N ALA A 41 31.35 -2.91 47.21
CA ALA A 41 29.91 -3.04 47.20
C ALA A 41 29.23 -1.84 47.92
N ALA A 42 28.31 -1.19 47.20
CA ALA A 42 27.22 -0.44 47.76
C ALA A 42 25.89 -1.10 47.39
N GLY A 43 25.00 -1.27 48.37
CA GLY A 43 23.81 -2.09 48.31
C GLY A 43 22.92 -1.81 47.09
N ARG A 44 22.58 -2.86 46.35
CA ARG A 44 21.56 -2.82 45.34
C ARG A 44 20.18 -2.76 45.99
N PRO A 45 19.31 -1.81 45.64
CA PRO A 45 17.90 -1.94 45.91
C PRO A 45 17.36 -3.20 45.20
N ALA A 46 16.42 -3.91 45.84
CA ALA A 46 15.76 -5.07 45.31
C ALA A 46 15.16 -4.75 43.91
N PRO A 47 15.19 -5.65 42.95
CA PRO A 47 14.54 -5.43 41.68
C PRO A 47 13.04 -5.30 41.90
N GLU A 48 12.49 -4.10 41.56
CA GLU A 48 11.05 -3.95 41.41
C GLU A 48 10.54 -5.06 40.48
N ALA A 49 9.54 -5.79 40.98
CA ALA A 49 8.88 -6.84 40.23
C ALA A 49 8.45 -6.29 38.88
N GLY A 50 9.08 -6.80 37.81
CA GLY A 50 8.95 -6.28 36.48
C GLY A 50 7.48 -6.16 36.06
N ARG A 51 7.02 -4.94 35.81
CA ARG A 51 5.95 -4.72 34.86
C ARG A 51 6.40 -5.37 33.56
N ALA A 52 5.80 -6.49 33.21
CA ALA A 52 5.99 -7.09 31.91
C ALA A 52 5.71 -5.96 30.88
N SER A 53 6.75 -5.49 30.20
CA SER A 53 6.64 -4.39 29.26
C SER A 53 5.68 -4.86 28.16
N ARG A 54 4.51 -4.25 28.11
CA ARG A 54 3.51 -4.56 27.10
C ARG A 54 4.17 -4.40 25.73
N ALA A 55 3.98 -5.38 24.83
CA ALA A 55 4.50 -5.28 23.47
C ALA A 55 4.07 -3.95 22.83
N PRO A 56 4.94 -3.27 22.10
CA PRO A 56 4.60 -1.99 21.47
C PRO A 56 3.38 -2.15 20.56
N ALA A 57 2.50 -1.15 20.55
CA ALA A 57 1.37 -1.09 19.60
C ALA A 57 1.84 -0.33 18.36
N GLU A 58 2.27 -1.07 17.34
CA GLU A 58 2.90 -0.55 16.13
C GLU A 58 2.52 -1.43 14.94
N MET A 59 2.10 -0.84 13.82
CA MET A 59 1.92 -1.57 12.57
C MET A 59 3.26 -1.80 11.88
N ARG A 60 3.54 -3.04 11.53
CA ARG A 60 4.69 -3.47 10.74
C ARG A 60 4.14 -4.24 9.55
N GLY A 61 3.82 -3.51 8.49
CA GLY A 61 3.06 -4.03 7.36
C GLY A 61 3.89 -4.32 6.13
N VAL A 62 3.35 -5.18 5.27
CA VAL A 62 3.85 -5.39 3.91
C VAL A 62 2.69 -5.47 2.93
N TRP A 63 2.81 -4.82 1.77
CA TRP A 63 1.89 -5.00 0.65
C TRP A 63 2.27 -6.23 -0.16
N LEU A 64 1.25 -7.03 -0.55
CA LEU A 64 1.35 -8.09 -1.55
C LEU A 64 0.46 -7.72 -2.73
N ALA A 65 1.06 -7.23 -3.81
CA ALA A 65 0.36 -6.85 -5.04
C ALA A 65 0.16 -8.07 -5.95
N THR A 66 -1.07 -8.23 -6.45
CA THR A 66 -1.43 -9.31 -7.39
C THR A 66 -1.54 -8.83 -8.82
N VAL A 67 -1.73 -7.52 -9.03
CA VAL A 67 -1.76 -6.93 -10.37
C VAL A 67 -0.48 -7.28 -11.13
N THR A 68 -0.63 -7.74 -12.37
CA THR A 68 0.48 -8.23 -13.22
C THR A 68 1.34 -9.32 -12.58
N ASN A 69 0.82 -10.02 -11.58
CA ASN A 69 1.58 -11.01 -10.80
C ASN A 69 2.88 -10.44 -10.19
N ARG A 70 2.81 -9.19 -9.72
CA ARG A 70 3.99 -8.48 -9.21
C ARG A 70 4.65 -9.21 -8.05
N ASP A 71 3.86 -9.55 -7.02
CA ASP A 71 4.37 -10.22 -5.83
C ASP A 71 3.81 -11.65 -5.72
N TRP A 72 2.50 -11.81 -5.91
CA TRP A 72 1.81 -13.09 -5.76
C TRP A 72 0.52 -13.16 -6.59
N PRO A 73 0.20 -14.34 -7.21
CA PRO A 73 1.13 -15.44 -7.47
C PRO A 73 2.30 -14.99 -8.36
N SER A 74 3.45 -15.67 -8.31
CA SER A 74 4.65 -15.27 -9.07
C SER A 74 4.47 -15.26 -10.59
N ARG A 75 3.50 -16.01 -11.08
CA ARG A 75 3.01 -15.99 -12.47
C ARG A 75 1.61 -16.60 -12.56
N PRO A 76 0.85 -16.26 -13.60
CA PRO A 76 -0.47 -16.85 -13.79
C PRO A 76 -0.38 -18.35 -14.13
N GLY A 77 -1.45 -19.10 -13.87
CA GLY A 77 -1.58 -20.48 -14.25
C GLY A 77 -0.78 -21.49 -13.41
N LEU A 78 -0.23 -21.08 -12.28
CA LEU A 78 0.32 -22.00 -11.29
C LEU A 78 -0.78 -22.91 -10.73
N THR A 79 -0.41 -24.14 -10.33
CA THR A 79 -1.33 -25.02 -9.60
C THR A 79 -1.78 -24.39 -8.27
N ALA A 80 -2.97 -24.76 -7.79
CA ALA A 80 -3.47 -24.28 -6.50
C ALA A 80 -2.48 -24.57 -5.35
N ALA A 81 -1.80 -25.73 -5.39
CA ALA A 81 -0.78 -26.09 -4.41
C ALA A 81 0.42 -25.14 -4.45
N ALA A 82 0.92 -24.82 -5.65
CA ALA A 82 2.03 -23.89 -5.82
C ALA A 82 1.66 -22.48 -5.36
N GLN A 83 0.48 -21.96 -5.76
CA GLN A 83 0.00 -20.64 -5.31
C GLN A 83 -0.13 -20.55 -3.79
N ARG A 84 -0.66 -21.60 -3.13
CA ARG A 84 -0.71 -21.68 -1.65
C ARG A 84 0.68 -21.71 -1.03
N GLY A 85 1.60 -22.49 -1.61
CA GLY A 85 2.99 -22.56 -1.13
C GLY A 85 3.69 -21.21 -1.19
N GLU A 86 3.55 -20.47 -2.28
CA GLU A 86 4.09 -19.11 -2.41
C GLU A 86 3.46 -18.15 -1.39
N LEU A 87 2.12 -18.18 -1.22
CA LEU A 87 1.42 -17.35 -0.25
C LEU A 87 1.94 -17.60 1.17
N THR A 88 2.00 -18.87 1.59
CA THR A 88 2.49 -19.23 2.92
C THR A 88 3.95 -18.84 3.12
N ALA A 89 4.79 -18.93 2.08
CA ALA A 89 6.18 -18.47 2.14
C ALA A 89 6.29 -16.96 2.41
N HIS A 90 5.44 -16.12 1.78
CA HIS A 90 5.36 -14.68 2.08
C HIS A 90 4.91 -14.43 3.53
N LEU A 91 3.89 -15.14 4.01
CA LEU A 91 3.40 -14.99 5.38
C LEU A 91 4.47 -15.44 6.41
N ASP A 92 5.17 -16.56 6.16
CA ASP A 92 6.25 -17.03 7.00
C ASP A 92 7.43 -16.05 7.03
N LYS A 93 7.75 -15.43 5.89
CA LYS A 93 8.79 -14.39 5.83
C LYS A 93 8.38 -13.15 6.62
N ALA A 94 7.12 -12.72 6.52
CA ALA A 94 6.59 -11.60 7.31
C ALA A 94 6.78 -11.87 8.82
N VAL A 95 6.44 -13.07 9.30
CA VAL A 95 6.66 -13.47 10.71
C VAL A 95 8.14 -13.44 11.09
N ARG A 96 9.03 -14.02 10.24
CA ARG A 96 10.47 -14.00 10.50
C ARG A 96 11.03 -12.59 10.62
N ASP A 97 10.53 -11.65 9.81
CA ASP A 97 10.93 -10.24 9.83
C ASP A 97 10.17 -9.42 10.89
N ARG A 98 9.40 -10.10 11.77
CA ARG A 98 8.63 -9.48 12.86
C ARG A 98 7.59 -8.45 12.35
N LEU A 99 7.14 -8.63 11.11
CA LEU A 99 5.96 -7.94 10.60
C LEU A 99 4.71 -8.56 11.24
N ASN A 100 3.62 -7.79 11.27
CA ASN A 100 2.39 -8.19 11.92
C ASN A 100 1.13 -7.97 11.07
N THR A 101 1.28 -7.38 9.88
CA THR A 101 0.17 -7.06 8.98
C THR A 101 0.56 -7.34 7.53
N VAL A 102 -0.32 -8.02 6.81
CA VAL A 102 -0.20 -8.23 5.36
C VAL A 102 -1.38 -7.56 4.66
N ILE A 103 -1.08 -6.66 3.73
CA ILE A 103 -2.07 -5.97 2.91
C ILE A 103 -2.08 -6.64 1.54
N LEU A 104 -3.01 -7.58 1.34
CA LEU A 104 -3.11 -8.39 0.13
C LEU A 104 -4.05 -7.75 -0.88
N GLN A 105 -3.58 -7.51 -2.11
CA GLN A 105 -4.43 -7.02 -3.18
C GLN A 105 -5.38 -8.13 -3.68
N VAL A 106 -6.66 -7.98 -3.38
CA VAL A 106 -7.68 -8.98 -3.66
C VAL A 106 -8.61 -8.61 -4.81
N ARG A 107 -8.58 -7.33 -5.25
CA ARG A 107 -9.33 -6.80 -6.38
C ARG A 107 -8.43 -5.85 -7.20
N PRO A 108 -7.55 -6.39 -8.06
CA PRO A 108 -6.58 -5.57 -8.80
C PRO A 108 -7.17 -4.82 -9.99
N THR A 109 -8.12 -5.42 -10.73
CA THR A 109 -8.62 -4.93 -12.03
C THR A 109 -10.11 -5.25 -12.23
N ALA A 110 -10.98 -4.81 -11.32
CA ALA A 110 -12.42 -5.10 -11.33
C ALA A 110 -12.71 -6.60 -11.51
N ASP A 111 -11.90 -7.42 -10.88
CA ASP A 111 -11.97 -8.86 -10.80
C ASP A 111 -11.60 -9.32 -9.38
N ALA A 112 -11.88 -10.55 -9.02
CA ALA A 112 -11.88 -10.99 -7.64
C ALA A 112 -10.95 -12.18 -7.36
N LEU A 113 -10.33 -12.19 -6.17
CA LEU A 113 -9.62 -13.35 -5.64
C LEU A 113 -10.50 -14.21 -4.70
N TRP A 114 -11.81 -14.10 -4.82
CA TRP A 114 -12.83 -14.89 -4.10
C TRP A 114 -14.03 -15.18 -5.02
N PRO A 115 -14.91 -16.16 -4.69
CA PRO A 115 -16.10 -16.45 -5.50
C PRO A 115 -17.13 -15.32 -5.38
N SER A 116 -16.88 -14.22 -6.09
CA SER A 116 -17.75 -13.04 -6.12
C SER A 116 -18.95 -13.27 -7.07
N PRO A 117 -20.18 -12.89 -6.67
CA PRO A 117 -21.33 -12.87 -7.56
C PRO A 117 -21.36 -11.62 -8.47
N TYR A 118 -20.49 -10.65 -8.23
CA TYR A 118 -20.47 -9.36 -8.91
C TYR A 118 -19.41 -9.29 -10.02
N GLU A 119 -18.24 -9.88 -9.80
CA GLU A 119 -17.07 -9.74 -10.67
C GLU A 119 -16.44 -11.11 -10.96
N PRO A 120 -15.79 -11.26 -12.13
CA PRO A 120 -15.17 -12.53 -12.50
C PRO A 120 -13.93 -12.82 -11.63
N TRP A 121 -13.51 -14.09 -11.62
CA TRP A 121 -12.20 -14.48 -11.10
C TRP A 121 -11.08 -13.71 -11.79
N SER A 122 -10.09 -13.26 -11.03
CA SER A 122 -8.94 -12.53 -11.55
C SER A 122 -8.07 -13.42 -12.47
N GLU A 123 -7.61 -12.82 -13.57
CA GLU A 123 -6.70 -13.48 -14.50
C GLU A 123 -5.33 -13.79 -13.88
N CYS A 124 -4.91 -13.07 -12.84
CA CYS A 124 -3.64 -13.30 -12.16
C CYS A 124 -3.52 -14.72 -11.58
N LEU A 125 -4.65 -15.38 -11.27
CA LEU A 125 -4.68 -16.73 -10.70
C LEU A 125 -4.44 -17.80 -11.77
N THR A 126 -5.15 -17.69 -12.90
CA THR A 126 -5.22 -18.76 -13.89
C THR A 126 -4.67 -18.41 -15.27
N GLY A 127 -4.34 -17.13 -15.50
CA GLY A 127 -4.00 -16.59 -16.83
C GLY A 127 -5.22 -16.33 -17.71
N ARG A 128 -6.43 -16.53 -17.18
CA ARG A 128 -7.68 -16.30 -17.90
C ARG A 128 -8.74 -15.74 -16.94
N GLN A 129 -9.19 -14.52 -17.21
CA GLN A 129 -10.24 -13.87 -16.41
C GLN A 129 -11.52 -14.71 -16.42
N GLY A 130 -12.15 -14.85 -15.25
CA GLY A 130 -13.38 -15.62 -15.06
C GLY A 130 -13.19 -17.13 -14.89
N ARG A 131 -11.99 -17.67 -15.13
CA ARG A 131 -11.71 -19.09 -14.87
C ARG A 131 -11.54 -19.34 -13.37
N ASN A 132 -12.38 -20.20 -12.81
CA ASN A 132 -12.29 -20.62 -11.42
C ASN A 132 -10.94 -21.32 -11.15
N PRO A 133 -10.14 -20.87 -10.16
CA PRO A 133 -8.86 -21.48 -9.81
C PRO A 133 -8.99 -22.83 -9.08
N GLY A 134 -10.21 -23.25 -8.73
CA GLY A 134 -10.49 -24.51 -8.01
C GLY A 134 -10.19 -24.44 -6.51
N TRP A 135 -10.01 -23.25 -5.97
CA TRP A 135 -9.80 -23.03 -4.53
C TRP A 135 -10.21 -21.59 -4.14
N ASP A 136 -10.22 -21.28 -2.86
CA ASP A 136 -10.55 -19.95 -2.34
C ASP A 136 -9.28 -19.21 -1.87
N PRO A 137 -8.70 -18.33 -2.71
CA PRO A 137 -7.48 -17.58 -2.39
C PRO A 137 -7.64 -16.68 -1.18
N LEU A 138 -8.69 -15.84 -1.14
CA LEU A 138 -8.90 -14.89 -0.05
C LEU A 138 -9.18 -15.60 1.27
N GLY A 139 -10.09 -16.57 1.29
CA GLY A 139 -10.39 -17.33 2.50
C GLY A 139 -9.18 -18.10 3.03
N THR A 140 -8.33 -18.61 2.14
CA THR A 140 -7.07 -19.24 2.54
C THR A 140 -6.10 -18.22 3.11
N ALA A 141 -5.93 -17.06 2.46
CA ALA A 141 -5.04 -16.00 2.93
C ALA A 141 -5.41 -15.53 4.35
N VAL A 142 -6.70 -15.31 4.62
CA VAL A 142 -7.18 -14.93 5.96
C VAL A 142 -6.83 -16.00 7.00
N ARG A 143 -7.16 -17.27 6.73
CA ARG A 143 -6.86 -18.36 7.68
C ARG A 143 -5.37 -18.51 7.95
N GLU A 144 -4.55 -18.49 6.90
CA GLU A 144 -3.11 -18.68 7.02
C GLU A 144 -2.41 -17.50 7.70
N ALA A 145 -2.89 -16.26 7.47
CA ALA A 145 -2.41 -15.07 8.17
C ALA A 145 -2.74 -15.16 9.68
N HIS A 146 -4.01 -15.41 10.01
CA HIS A 146 -4.47 -15.50 11.39
C HIS A 146 -3.80 -16.66 12.15
N ALA A 147 -3.58 -17.81 11.51
CA ALA A 147 -2.84 -18.93 12.12
C ALA A 147 -1.40 -18.57 12.52
N ARG A 148 -0.84 -17.51 11.91
CA ARG A 148 0.50 -16.97 12.20
C ARG A 148 0.49 -15.73 13.09
N GLY A 149 -0.69 -15.30 13.55
CA GLY A 149 -0.86 -14.07 14.34
C GLY A 149 -0.68 -12.79 13.54
N LEU A 150 -0.80 -12.86 12.20
CA LEU A 150 -0.79 -11.70 11.30
C LEU A 150 -2.20 -11.19 11.07
N GLU A 151 -2.37 -9.87 10.98
CA GLU A 151 -3.58 -9.29 10.41
C GLU A 151 -3.53 -9.39 8.87
N LEU A 152 -4.71 -9.62 8.25
CA LEU A 152 -4.90 -9.55 6.81
C LEU A 152 -5.82 -8.39 6.45
N HIS A 153 -5.28 -7.41 5.74
CA HIS A 153 -6.04 -6.32 5.16
C HIS A 153 -6.33 -6.63 3.69
N ALA A 154 -7.60 -6.56 3.32
CA ALA A 154 -8.02 -6.77 1.93
C ALA A 154 -7.85 -5.47 1.13
N TRP A 155 -6.94 -5.47 0.15
CA TRP A 155 -6.68 -4.31 -0.69
C TRP A 155 -7.48 -4.39 -2.00
N PHE A 156 -8.26 -3.34 -2.24
CA PHE A 156 -9.09 -3.17 -3.41
C PHE A 156 -8.65 -1.94 -4.21
N ASN A 157 -8.56 -2.05 -5.53
CA ASN A 157 -8.53 -0.91 -6.42
C ASN A 157 -9.97 -0.61 -6.87
N PRO A 158 -10.55 0.57 -6.53
CA PRO A 158 -11.98 0.80 -6.75
C PRO A 158 -12.41 0.88 -8.22
N TYR A 159 -11.62 1.53 -9.08
CA TYR A 159 -12.10 1.96 -10.39
C TYR A 159 -11.33 1.42 -11.59
N ARG A 160 -10.15 0.84 -11.42
CA ARG A 160 -9.41 0.25 -12.53
C ARG A 160 -10.08 -1.04 -13.00
N ILE A 161 -10.41 -1.11 -14.31
CA ILE A 161 -11.04 -2.28 -14.94
C ILE A 161 -10.00 -3.19 -15.57
N ALA A 162 -9.07 -2.62 -16.34
CA ALA A 162 -8.08 -3.39 -17.07
C ALA A 162 -6.82 -2.55 -17.36
N LEU A 163 -5.69 -3.23 -17.60
CA LEU A 163 -4.42 -2.63 -18.03
C LEU A 163 -4.27 -2.56 -19.56
N HIS A 164 -5.37 -2.66 -20.28
CA HIS A 164 -5.49 -2.50 -21.74
C HIS A 164 -6.77 -1.72 -22.06
N ALA A 165 -6.84 -1.14 -23.26
CA ALA A 165 -7.99 -0.33 -23.71
C ALA A 165 -9.06 -1.12 -24.46
N ASP A 166 -8.88 -2.42 -24.71
CA ASP A 166 -9.81 -3.24 -25.48
C ASP A 166 -10.83 -3.96 -24.58
N PRO A 167 -12.10 -3.53 -24.55
CA PRO A 167 -13.14 -4.16 -23.72
C PRO A 167 -13.50 -5.57 -24.19
N THR A 168 -13.18 -5.96 -25.43
CA THR A 168 -13.49 -7.30 -25.94
C THR A 168 -12.64 -8.39 -25.31
N ARG A 169 -11.49 -8.03 -24.74
CA ARG A 169 -10.61 -8.94 -23.98
C ARG A 169 -11.15 -9.31 -22.61
N LEU A 170 -12.08 -8.53 -22.06
CA LEU A 170 -12.76 -8.89 -20.81
C LEU A 170 -13.69 -10.08 -21.07
N THR A 171 -13.88 -10.94 -20.05
CA THR A 171 -14.87 -12.03 -20.18
C THR A 171 -16.28 -11.47 -20.43
N ALA A 172 -17.12 -12.22 -21.15
CA ALA A 172 -18.46 -11.76 -21.55
C ALA A 172 -19.36 -11.42 -20.33
N SER A 173 -19.14 -12.07 -19.20
CA SER A 173 -19.86 -11.80 -17.94
C SER A 173 -19.35 -10.57 -17.18
N HIS A 174 -18.24 -9.95 -17.60
CA HIS A 174 -17.67 -8.81 -16.90
C HIS A 174 -18.66 -7.63 -16.88
N PRO A 175 -18.89 -6.94 -15.74
CA PRO A 175 -19.82 -5.81 -15.65
C PRO A 175 -19.53 -4.70 -16.66
N ALA A 176 -18.26 -4.37 -16.89
CA ALA A 176 -17.86 -3.36 -17.87
C ALA A 176 -18.22 -3.74 -19.34
N ARG A 177 -18.40 -5.02 -19.67
CA ARG A 177 -18.92 -5.43 -20.97
C ARG A 177 -20.44 -5.35 -21.07
N ARG A 178 -21.13 -5.50 -19.94
CA ARG A 178 -22.60 -5.40 -19.86
C ARG A 178 -23.06 -3.93 -19.76
N HIS A 179 -22.17 -3.06 -19.24
CA HIS A 179 -22.40 -1.65 -19.03
C HIS A 179 -21.28 -0.84 -19.66
N PRO A 180 -21.20 -0.73 -21.00
CA PRO A 180 -20.16 0.00 -21.69
C PRO A 180 -20.22 1.53 -21.37
N ASP A 181 -21.38 2.04 -21.00
CA ASP A 181 -21.63 3.40 -20.52
C ASP A 181 -20.96 3.74 -19.18
N TRP A 182 -20.51 2.73 -18.42
CA TRP A 182 -19.75 2.89 -17.19
C TRP A 182 -18.24 3.07 -17.41
N VAL A 183 -17.76 2.84 -18.65
CA VAL A 183 -16.34 2.67 -18.95
C VAL A 183 -15.75 3.91 -19.59
N VAL A 184 -14.63 4.37 -19.06
CA VAL A 184 -13.81 5.43 -19.65
C VAL A 184 -12.45 4.84 -20.02
N PRO A 185 -12.10 4.79 -21.32
CA PRO A 185 -10.74 4.52 -21.76
C PRO A 185 -9.83 5.71 -21.44
N TYR A 186 -8.69 5.45 -20.82
CA TYR A 186 -7.69 6.46 -20.50
C TYR A 186 -6.31 5.83 -20.35
N ASP A 187 -5.27 6.45 -20.89
CA ASP A 187 -3.87 5.97 -20.81
C ASP A 187 -3.71 4.49 -21.24
N GLY A 188 -4.37 4.11 -22.34
CA GLY A 188 -4.32 2.73 -22.83
C GLY A 188 -4.97 1.69 -21.92
N ARG A 189 -5.76 2.11 -20.93
CA ARG A 189 -6.42 1.28 -19.90
C ARG A 189 -7.91 1.53 -19.87
N LEU A 190 -8.65 0.67 -19.19
CA LEU A 190 -10.07 0.86 -18.93
C LEU A 190 -10.31 1.19 -17.45
N HIS A 191 -11.15 2.18 -17.23
CA HIS A 191 -11.57 2.63 -15.90
C HIS A 191 -13.09 2.69 -15.81
N TYR A 192 -13.65 2.40 -14.64
CA TYR A 192 -15.01 2.82 -14.32
C TYR A 192 -15.05 4.33 -14.14
N ASN A 193 -16.16 4.96 -14.55
CA ASN A 193 -16.41 6.38 -14.35
C ASN A 193 -16.83 6.66 -12.89
N PRO A 194 -15.99 7.29 -12.06
CA PRO A 194 -16.33 7.58 -10.66
C PRO A 194 -17.49 8.58 -10.52
N GLY A 195 -17.78 9.33 -11.59
CA GLY A 195 -18.85 10.32 -11.65
C GLY A 195 -20.26 9.74 -11.71
N LEU A 196 -20.39 8.43 -11.95
CA LEU A 196 -21.68 7.75 -12.04
C LEU A 196 -22.11 7.18 -10.68
N PRO A 197 -23.25 7.60 -10.10
CA PRO A 197 -23.75 7.08 -8.83
C PRO A 197 -23.96 5.55 -8.86
N GLU A 198 -24.43 5.00 -9.96
CA GLU A 198 -24.64 3.56 -10.17
C GLU A 198 -23.34 2.77 -10.16
N VAL A 199 -22.25 3.33 -10.71
CA VAL A 199 -20.90 2.75 -10.65
C VAL A 199 -20.42 2.73 -9.21
N ARG A 200 -20.54 3.85 -8.48
CA ARG A 200 -20.15 3.94 -7.07
C ARG A 200 -20.90 2.90 -6.23
N ALA A 201 -22.21 2.78 -6.43
CA ALA A 201 -23.02 1.78 -5.73
C ALA A 201 -22.61 0.34 -6.11
N PHE A 202 -22.25 0.08 -7.36
CA PHE A 202 -21.81 -1.24 -7.82
C PHE A 202 -20.48 -1.64 -7.20
N VAL A 203 -19.45 -0.78 -7.28
CA VAL A 203 -18.11 -1.13 -6.75
C VAL A 203 -18.15 -1.34 -5.24
N GLN A 204 -18.97 -0.57 -4.51
CA GLN A 204 -19.18 -0.79 -3.08
C GLN A 204 -19.78 -2.17 -2.80
N ARG A 205 -20.86 -2.56 -3.50
CA ARG A 205 -21.45 -3.90 -3.32
C ARG A 205 -20.47 -5.02 -3.61
N ALA A 206 -19.66 -4.87 -4.67
CA ALA A 206 -18.66 -5.87 -5.04
C ALA A 206 -17.60 -6.03 -3.95
N MET A 207 -17.09 -4.93 -3.38
CA MET A 207 -16.08 -4.97 -2.32
C MET A 207 -16.66 -5.42 -0.97
N LEU A 208 -17.85 -4.96 -0.61
CA LEU A 208 -18.52 -5.35 0.64
C LEU A 208 -18.93 -6.83 0.67
N ASP A 209 -19.09 -7.49 -0.48
CA ASP A 209 -19.29 -8.94 -0.54
C ASP A 209 -18.10 -9.71 0.05
N ALA A 210 -16.88 -9.28 -0.23
CA ALA A 210 -15.69 -9.88 0.40
C ALA A 210 -15.69 -9.67 1.92
N VAL A 211 -16.02 -8.45 2.38
CA VAL A 211 -16.08 -8.12 3.82
C VAL A 211 -17.14 -8.95 4.54
N ALA A 212 -18.29 -9.17 3.89
CA ALA A 212 -19.36 -9.99 4.45
C ALA A 212 -18.95 -11.46 4.62
N ARG A 213 -18.19 -12.00 3.66
CA ARG A 213 -17.83 -13.41 3.60
C ARG A 213 -16.61 -13.76 4.44
N TYR A 214 -15.66 -12.87 4.56
CA TYR A 214 -14.36 -13.16 5.17
C TYR A 214 -14.07 -12.24 6.35
N PRO A 215 -13.51 -12.79 7.45
CA PRO A 215 -13.12 -11.99 8.61
C PRO A 215 -11.77 -11.29 8.36
N VAL A 216 -11.74 -10.40 7.36
CA VAL A 216 -10.59 -9.53 7.12
C VAL A 216 -10.47 -8.50 8.23
N ASP A 217 -9.25 -8.16 8.65
CA ASP A 217 -9.03 -7.21 9.75
C ASP A 217 -9.21 -5.76 9.31
N ALA A 218 -9.02 -5.49 8.02
CA ALA A 218 -9.29 -4.19 7.41
C ALA A 218 -9.60 -4.29 5.91
N VAL A 219 -10.28 -3.25 5.42
CA VAL A 219 -10.36 -2.89 4.00
C VAL A 219 -9.28 -1.85 3.73
N HIS A 220 -8.60 -1.97 2.60
CA HIS A 220 -7.55 -1.04 2.19
C HIS A 220 -7.77 -0.58 0.75
N PHE A 221 -7.70 0.74 0.51
CA PHE A 221 -7.64 1.31 -0.83
C PHE A 221 -6.25 1.86 -1.10
N ASP A 222 -5.83 1.82 -2.36
CA ASP A 222 -4.61 2.47 -2.84
C ASP A 222 -4.87 3.94 -3.27
N ASP A 223 -4.03 4.47 -4.12
CA ASP A 223 -4.05 5.84 -4.63
C ASP A 223 -4.80 5.99 -5.98
N TYR A 224 -5.30 4.90 -6.56
CA TYR A 224 -5.94 4.92 -7.88
C TYR A 224 -7.45 5.17 -7.79
N PHE A 225 -7.85 6.43 -7.53
CA PHE A 225 -9.24 6.90 -7.63
C PHE A 225 -9.55 7.38 -9.05
N TYR A 226 -9.33 8.65 -9.39
CA TYR A 226 -9.13 9.04 -10.77
C TYR A 226 -7.70 8.66 -11.20
N PRO A 227 -7.48 8.33 -12.48
CA PRO A 227 -6.13 7.96 -12.94
C PRO A 227 -5.16 9.13 -12.89
N TYR A 228 -3.87 8.83 -12.78
CA TYR A 228 -2.80 9.81 -12.86
C TYR A 228 -2.86 10.60 -14.17
N PRO A 229 -2.58 11.93 -14.15
CA PRO A 229 -2.67 12.76 -15.33
C PRO A 229 -1.63 12.37 -16.38
N VAL A 230 -2.06 12.26 -17.63
CA VAL A 230 -1.21 12.04 -18.79
C VAL A 230 -1.27 13.27 -19.69
N ALA A 231 -0.11 13.81 -20.06
CA ALA A 231 -0.03 14.99 -20.90
C ALA A 231 -0.78 14.79 -22.23
N GLY A 232 -1.68 15.73 -22.55
CA GLY A 232 -2.48 15.70 -23.78
C GLY A 232 -3.68 14.75 -23.73
N GLN A 233 -3.96 14.10 -22.60
CA GLN A 233 -5.16 13.30 -22.42
C GLN A 233 -6.10 13.92 -21.37
N THR A 234 -7.39 13.73 -21.57
CA THR A 234 -8.43 14.11 -20.62
C THR A 234 -9.25 12.88 -20.26
N PHE A 235 -9.53 12.68 -18.98
CA PHE A 235 -10.45 11.65 -18.53
C PHE A 235 -11.87 12.07 -18.95
N ASP A 236 -12.51 11.28 -19.82
CA ASP A 236 -13.77 11.65 -20.46
C ASP A 236 -14.96 11.27 -19.57
N ASP A 237 -15.30 12.18 -18.67
CA ASP A 237 -16.50 12.13 -17.83
C ASP A 237 -17.46 13.30 -18.06
N ALA A 238 -17.42 13.93 -19.25
CA ALA A 238 -18.20 15.11 -19.57
C ALA A 238 -19.70 14.88 -19.40
N ASP A 239 -20.23 13.83 -20.03
CA ASP A 239 -21.65 13.49 -19.95
C ASP A 239 -22.13 13.18 -18.52
N ALA A 240 -21.26 12.57 -17.70
CA ALA A 240 -21.57 12.36 -16.30
C ALA A 240 -21.58 13.67 -15.50
N TYR A 241 -20.65 14.57 -15.79
CA TYR A 241 -20.63 15.91 -15.19
C TYR A 241 -21.86 16.73 -15.55
N ASP A 242 -22.28 16.72 -16.81
CA ASP A 242 -23.48 17.45 -17.27
C ASP A 242 -24.75 16.95 -16.57
N ARG A 243 -24.83 15.64 -16.31
CA ARG A 243 -25.97 15.02 -15.61
C ARG A 243 -25.96 15.21 -14.09
N HIS A 244 -24.77 15.19 -13.46
CA HIS A 244 -24.63 15.08 -11.99
C HIS A 244 -23.81 16.20 -11.36
N GLY A 245 -23.19 17.08 -12.16
CA GLY A 245 -22.27 18.11 -11.68
C GLY A 245 -22.89 19.48 -11.42
N GLY A 246 -24.19 19.69 -11.75
CA GLY A 246 -24.83 21.02 -11.76
C GLY A 246 -24.84 21.77 -10.42
N ALA A 247 -24.63 21.08 -9.29
CA ALA A 247 -24.53 21.71 -7.97
C ALA A 247 -23.10 22.19 -7.62
N PHE A 248 -22.12 21.95 -8.49
CA PHE A 248 -20.70 22.21 -8.20
C PHE A 248 -20.17 23.37 -9.05
N GLY A 249 -19.34 24.22 -8.45
CA GLY A 249 -18.71 25.36 -9.15
C GLY A 249 -17.63 24.96 -10.16
N SER A 250 -17.19 23.68 -10.17
CA SER A 250 -16.23 23.16 -11.15
C SER A 250 -16.27 21.63 -11.25
N ARG A 251 -15.83 21.10 -12.39
CA ARG A 251 -15.68 19.65 -12.59
C ARG A 251 -14.70 19.03 -11.56
N ALA A 252 -13.63 19.73 -11.23
CA ALA A 252 -12.67 19.24 -10.21
C ALA A 252 -13.32 19.13 -8.82
N ALA A 253 -14.18 20.08 -8.43
CA ALA A 253 -14.93 19.99 -7.16
C ALA A 253 -15.91 18.82 -7.16
N TRP A 254 -16.61 18.59 -8.27
CA TRP A 254 -17.50 17.44 -8.44
C TRP A 254 -16.75 16.10 -8.41
N ARG A 255 -15.61 16.00 -9.08
CA ARG A 255 -14.77 14.79 -9.04
C ARG A 255 -14.34 14.46 -7.62
N ARG A 256 -13.90 15.45 -6.83
CA ARG A 256 -13.53 15.25 -5.41
C ARG A 256 -14.72 14.79 -4.59
N ASP A 257 -15.90 15.37 -4.77
CA ASP A 257 -17.11 14.93 -4.07
C ASP A 257 -17.47 13.47 -4.39
N ASN A 258 -17.31 13.03 -5.65
CA ASN A 258 -17.53 11.62 -6.01
C ASN A 258 -16.65 10.66 -5.22
N ILE A 259 -15.37 11.02 -5.03
CA ILE A 259 -14.44 10.19 -4.24
C ILE A 259 -14.74 10.33 -2.74
N ASP A 260 -15.02 11.52 -2.25
CA ASP A 260 -15.45 11.76 -0.87
C ASP A 260 -16.68 10.92 -0.50
N ARG A 261 -17.66 10.82 -1.41
CA ARG A 261 -18.83 9.97 -1.24
C ARG A 261 -18.45 8.49 -1.19
N LEU A 262 -17.59 8.02 -2.11
CA LEU A 262 -17.13 6.63 -2.08
C LEU A 262 -16.51 6.31 -0.72
N VAL A 263 -15.61 7.16 -0.22
CA VAL A 263 -14.91 6.93 1.06
C VAL A 263 -15.88 6.87 2.23
N ARG A 264 -16.79 7.84 2.35
CA ARG A 264 -17.79 7.88 3.44
C ARG A 264 -18.76 6.71 3.38
N GLU A 265 -19.30 6.44 2.19
CA GLU A 265 -20.28 5.36 1.99
C GLU A 265 -19.64 4.00 2.21
N MET A 266 -18.35 3.83 1.85
CA MET A 266 -17.60 2.60 2.08
C MET A 266 -17.34 2.39 3.58
N ALA A 267 -16.91 3.43 4.31
CA ALA A 267 -16.74 3.38 5.77
C ALA A 267 -18.04 2.94 6.47
N ALA A 268 -19.16 3.59 6.13
CA ALA A 268 -20.47 3.23 6.67
C ALA A 268 -20.93 1.81 6.26
N GLY A 269 -20.58 1.40 5.04
CA GLY A 269 -20.86 0.06 4.51
C GLY A 269 -20.10 -1.03 5.27
N ILE A 270 -18.82 -0.83 5.53
CA ILE A 270 -17.97 -1.75 6.29
C ILE A 270 -18.51 -1.92 7.71
N GLU A 271 -18.75 -0.81 8.42
CA GLU A 271 -19.28 -0.86 9.78
C GLU A 271 -20.62 -1.61 9.87
N ARG A 272 -21.52 -1.42 8.89
CA ARG A 272 -22.81 -2.12 8.84
C ARG A 272 -22.68 -3.61 8.57
N VAL A 273 -21.73 -4.01 7.68
CA VAL A 273 -21.58 -5.40 7.23
C VAL A 273 -20.77 -6.23 8.24
N ARG A 274 -19.71 -5.64 8.79
CA ARG A 274 -18.82 -6.28 9.76
C ARG A 274 -18.24 -5.23 10.71
N PRO A 275 -18.95 -4.92 11.79
CA PRO A 275 -18.47 -3.97 12.81
C PRO A 275 -17.08 -4.35 13.32
N GLY A 276 -16.23 -3.35 13.48
CA GLY A 276 -14.85 -3.51 13.93
C GLY A 276 -13.82 -3.87 12.84
N THR A 277 -14.24 -4.10 11.59
CA THR A 277 -13.30 -4.13 10.45
C THR A 277 -12.85 -2.70 10.14
N ARG A 278 -11.55 -2.45 10.15
CA ARG A 278 -10.99 -1.12 9.91
C ARG A 278 -11.03 -0.76 8.42
N PHE A 279 -11.01 0.54 8.14
CA PHE A 279 -10.89 1.06 6.79
C PHE A 279 -9.69 1.99 6.67
N GLY A 280 -8.77 1.70 5.76
CA GLY A 280 -7.59 2.52 5.52
C GLY A 280 -7.33 2.78 4.05
N ILE A 281 -6.52 3.81 3.81
CA ILE A 281 -6.15 4.24 2.45
C ILE A 281 -4.66 4.55 2.39
N SER A 282 -3.97 4.11 1.32
CA SER A 282 -2.60 4.49 1.02
C SER A 282 -2.55 5.45 -0.17
N PRO A 283 -2.71 6.76 0.07
CA PRO A 283 -2.67 7.76 -0.99
C PRO A 283 -1.24 8.02 -1.46
N PHE A 284 -1.09 8.65 -2.63
CA PHE A 284 0.16 9.30 -3.02
C PHE A 284 0.62 10.29 -1.93
N GLY A 285 1.92 10.38 -1.70
CA GLY A 285 2.51 11.03 -0.52
C GLY A 285 2.25 12.53 -0.37
N VAL A 286 1.94 13.25 -1.46
CA VAL A 286 1.74 14.71 -1.45
C VAL A 286 0.28 15.06 -1.66
N TRP A 287 -0.33 15.72 -0.65
CA TRP A 287 -1.69 16.26 -0.78
C TRP A 287 -1.72 17.47 -1.70
N ARG A 288 -0.97 18.52 -1.38
CA ARG A 288 -0.71 19.72 -2.18
C ARG A 288 0.65 20.29 -1.81
N ASN A 289 1.31 20.96 -2.75
CA ASN A 289 2.49 21.76 -2.45
C ASN A 289 2.09 23.04 -1.71
N ALA A 290 2.91 23.56 -0.80
CA ALA A 290 2.65 24.80 -0.08
C ALA A 290 2.50 26.01 -1.01
N ALA A 291 3.19 26.01 -2.14
CA ALA A 291 3.04 27.03 -3.19
C ALA A 291 1.64 27.02 -3.85
N THR A 292 0.94 25.89 -3.83
CA THR A 292 -0.44 25.75 -4.36
C THR A 292 -1.48 26.06 -3.28
N ASP A 293 -1.24 25.62 -2.05
CA ASP A 293 -2.12 25.85 -0.90
C ASP A 293 -1.24 25.96 0.36
N PRO A 294 -1.33 27.03 1.17
CA PRO A 294 -0.49 27.21 2.35
C PRO A 294 -0.66 26.12 3.44
N ARG A 295 -1.67 25.27 3.32
CA ARG A 295 -1.87 24.08 4.16
C ARG A 295 -1.14 22.86 3.63
N GLY A 296 -0.51 22.95 2.46
CA GLY A 296 0.27 21.88 1.83
C GLY A 296 1.63 21.68 2.47
N SER A 297 2.37 20.69 1.99
CA SER A 297 3.76 20.42 2.37
C SER A 297 4.74 21.33 1.62
N ASP A 298 5.89 21.60 2.20
CA ASP A 298 6.99 22.33 1.52
C ASP A 298 7.67 21.41 0.49
N THR A 299 6.95 21.19 -0.60
CA THR A 299 7.32 20.29 -1.69
C THR A 299 7.10 20.94 -3.04
N GLN A 300 7.69 20.37 -4.10
CA GLN A 300 7.53 20.76 -5.50
C GLN A 300 7.09 19.57 -6.37
N ALA A 301 6.30 18.67 -5.77
CA ALA A 301 5.85 17.45 -6.44
C ALA A 301 5.03 17.77 -7.70
N GLY A 302 5.27 17.02 -8.76
CA GLY A 302 4.56 17.18 -10.04
C GLY A 302 3.14 16.62 -10.03
N VAL A 303 2.77 15.82 -9.01
CA VAL A 303 1.42 15.29 -8.79
C VAL A 303 0.98 15.63 -7.37
N GLN A 304 -0.28 16.02 -7.22
CA GLN A 304 -0.90 16.39 -5.95
C GLN A 304 -2.26 15.67 -5.84
N THR A 305 -2.52 14.94 -4.74
CA THR A 305 -3.72 14.11 -4.64
C THR A 305 -5.01 14.92 -4.81
N TYR A 306 -5.06 16.12 -4.23
CA TYR A 306 -6.24 16.98 -4.27
C TYR A 306 -6.58 17.48 -5.67
N ASP A 307 -5.57 17.90 -6.43
CA ASP A 307 -5.77 18.53 -7.73
C ASP A 307 -5.78 17.53 -8.88
N ASP A 308 -4.86 16.58 -8.87
CA ASP A 308 -4.62 15.68 -9.98
C ASP A 308 -5.40 14.37 -9.87
N LEU A 309 -5.47 13.78 -8.66
CA LEU A 309 -6.19 12.53 -8.41
C LEU A 309 -7.60 12.77 -7.86
N HIS A 310 -7.98 14.04 -7.66
CA HIS A 310 -9.26 14.45 -7.09
C HIS A 310 -9.58 13.75 -5.76
N ALA A 311 -8.56 13.56 -4.93
CA ALA A 311 -8.63 12.84 -3.65
C ALA A 311 -8.22 13.79 -2.52
N ASP A 312 -9.20 14.25 -1.71
CA ASP A 312 -8.93 15.12 -0.56
C ASP A 312 -8.53 14.30 0.67
N THR A 313 -7.35 13.69 0.58
CA THR A 313 -6.81 12.75 1.58
C THR A 313 -6.63 13.41 2.94
N ARG A 314 -6.25 14.71 2.96
CA ARG A 314 -6.17 15.49 4.19
C ARG A 314 -7.51 15.60 4.90
N LYS A 315 -8.60 15.85 4.17
CA LYS A 315 -9.96 15.92 4.71
C LYS A 315 -10.38 14.60 5.33
N TRP A 316 -10.15 13.47 4.67
CA TRP A 316 -10.55 12.17 5.19
C TRP A 316 -9.89 11.86 6.54
N VAL A 317 -8.63 12.26 6.73
CA VAL A 317 -7.90 12.14 8.00
C VAL A 317 -8.47 13.10 9.04
N ARG A 318 -8.61 14.39 8.69
CA ARG A 318 -9.06 15.43 9.63
C ARG A 318 -10.50 15.23 10.14
N GLU A 319 -11.36 14.68 9.30
CA GLU A 319 -12.75 14.39 9.62
C GLU A 319 -12.97 12.97 10.15
N ASN A 320 -11.91 12.16 10.29
CA ASN A 320 -11.95 10.78 10.79
C ASN A 320 -12.88 9.87 9.98
N TRP A 321 -12.86 9.98 8.65
CA TRP A 321 -13.63 9.12 7.77
C TRP A 321 -13.01 7.75 7.56
N ILE A 322 -11.72 7.64 7.87
CA ILE A 322 -10.92 6.41 7.77
C ILE A 322 -10.23 6.12 9.09
N ASP A 323 -10.01 4.85 9.39
CA ASP A 323 -9.36 4.41 10.63
C ASP A 323 -7.85 4.57 10.56
N TYR A 324 -7.27 4.46 9.36
CA TYR A 324 -5.83 4.69 9.18
C TYR A 324 -5.50 5.21 7.77
N VAL A 325 -4.39 5.90 7.69
CA VAL A 325 -3.79 6.38 6.44
C VAL A 325 -2.35 5.90 6.32
N VAL A 326 -1.94 5.52 5.10
CA VAL A 326 -0.57 5.08 4.79
C VAL A 326 -0.06 5.86 3.58
N PRO A 327 0.29 7.16 3.72
CA PRO A 327 0.83 7.92 2.61
C PRO A 327 2.10 7.25 2.06
N GLN A 328 2.20 7.15 0.74
CA GLN A 328 3.32 6.54 0.03
C GLN A 328 4.49 7.53 -0.05
N LEU A 329 5.39 7.52 0.95
CA LEU A 329 6.54 8.42 1.02
C LEU A 329 7.75 7.79 0.30
N TYR A 330 7.63 7.67 -1.03
CA TYR A 330 8.56 6.89 -1.85
C TYR A 330 9.77 7.72 -2.34
N TRP A 331 10.28 8.60 -1.50
CA TRP A 331 11.47 9.42 -1.73
C TRP A 331 12.48 9.24 -0.60
N HIS A 332 13.76 9.42 -0.90
CA HIS A 332 14.81 9.39 0.11
C HIS A 332 14.84 10.69 0.93
N ILE A 333 15.49 10.66 2.09
CA ILE A 333 15.74 11.85 2.90
C ILE A 333 16.60 12.82 2.08
N GLY A 334 16.19 14.10 2.06
CA GLY A 334 16.87 15.16 1.28
C GLY A 334 16.53 15.20 -0.21
N TYR A 335 15.49 14.51 -0.68
CA TYR A 335 15.03 14.64 -2.06
C TYR A 335 14.33 15.99 -2.27
N ALA A 336 14.89 16.85 -3.13
CA ALA A 336 14.53 18.26 -3.22
C ALA A 336 13.05 18.53 -3.54
N ASP A 337 12.40 17.69 -4.39
CA ASP A 337 11.03 17.94 -4.82
C ASP A 337 9.99 17.38 -3.82
N ALA A 338 10.37 16.41 -2.99
CA ALA A 338 9.49 15.77 -2.00
C ALA A 338 10.33 15.02 -0.95
N ASP A 339 10.94 15.76 -0.03
CA ASP A 339 11.76 15.17 1.05
C ASP A 339 10.90 14.30 1.96
N TYR A 340 11.39 13.07 2.22
CA TYR A 340 10.75 12.17 3.18
C TYR A 340 10.53 12.81 4.54
N ALA A 341 11.53 13.57 5.03
CA ALA A 341 11.46 14.21 6.34
C ALA A 341 10.33 15.25 6.42
N GLU A 342 10.23 16.08 5.38
CA GLU A 342 9.18 17.10 5.25
C GLU A 342 7.78 16.45 5.20
N LEU A 343 7.63 15.42 4.39
CA LEU A 343 6.35 14.73 4.25
C LEU A 343 5.95 13.96 5.51
N ALA A 344 6.90 13.32 6.21
CA ALA A 344 6.62 12.65 7.48
C ALA A 344 6.12 13.64 8.54
N ALA A 345 6.75 14.81 8.64
CA ALA A 345 6.35 15.89 9.54
C ALA A 345 4.95 16.44 9.17
N TRP A 346 4.69 16.69 7.88
CA TRP A 346 3.42 17.21 7.39
C TRP A 346 2.25 16.24 7.67
N TRP A 347 2.45 14.95 7.42
CA TRP A 347 1.44 13.93 7.70
C TRP A 347 1.21 13.74 9.20
N ALA A 348 2.28 13.82 10.02
CA ALA A 348 2.16 13.78 11.46
C ALA A 348 1.32 14.96 11.98
N GLU A 349 1.56 16.17 11.48
CA GLU A 349 0.73 17.34 11.82
C GLU A 349 -0.72 17.17 11.32
N THR A 350 -0.92 16.63 10.12
CA THR A 350 -2.26 16.36 9.58
C THR A 350 -3.02 15.36 10.46
N ALA A 351 -2.38 14.34 10.99
CA ALA A 351 -3.00 13.33 11.85
C ALA A 351 -3.16 13.80 13.32
N ARG A 352 -2.50 14.89 13.74
CA ARG A 352 -2.54 15.38 15.12
C ARG A 352 -3.96 15.69 15.58
N GLY A 353 -4.36 15.11 16.71
CA GLY A 353 -5.67 15.31 17.32
C GLY A 353 -6.81 14.59 16.60
N THR A 354 -6.52 13.73 15.63
CA THR A 354 -7.51 12.86 14.97
C THR A 354 -7.50 11.47 15.59
N ARG A 355 -8.50 10.65 15.24
CA ARG A 355 -8.54 9.23 15.57
C ARG A 355 -7.90 8.36 14.49
N THR A 356 -7.65 8.92 13.31
CA THR A 356 -7.02 8.22 12.19
C THR A 356 -5.57 7.89 12.53
N HIS A 357 -5.21 6.62 12.50
CA HIS A 357 -3.83 6.18 12.70
C HIS A 357 -2.98 6.51 11.48
N LEU A 358 -1.82 7.10 11.71
CA LEU A 358 -0.84 7.35 10.65
C LEU A 358 0.20 6.22 10.63
N TYR A 359 0.36 5.58 9.48
CA TYR A 359 1.48 4.70 9.14
C TYR A 359 2.18 5.27 7.92
N LEU A 360 3.49 5.07 7.76
CA LEU A 360 4.22 5.56 6.60
C LEU A 360 4.51 4.42 5.63
N GLY A 361 4.28 4.69 4.34
CA GLY A 361 4.56 3.76 3.25
C GLY A 361 6.00 3.90 2.78
N GLU A 362 6.74 2.78 2.77
CA GLU A 362 8.16 2.71 2.52
C GLU A 362 8.48 2.05 1.17
N ALA A 363 9.34 2.69 0.38
CA ALA A 363 9.70 2.23 -0.97
C ALA A 363 10.83 1.19 -0.95
N LEU A 364 10.62 0.04 -0.32
CA LEU A 364 11.64 -1.03 -0.27
C LEU A 364 12.05 -1.49 -1.68
N TYR A 365 11.16 -1.37 -2.68
CA TYR A 365 11.45 -1.73 -4.08
C TYR A 365 12.55 -0.90 -4.75
N LYS A 366 12.87 0.26 -4.17
CA LYS A 366 13.96 1.12 -4.65
C LYS A 366 15.32 0.73 -4.08
N ALA A 367 15.34 0.04 -2.95
CA ALA A 367 16.57 -0.36 -2.29
C ALA A 367 17.40 -1.32 -3.18
N GLY A 368 18.57 -0.87 -3.61
CA GLY A 368 19.46 -1.59 -4.52
C GLY A 368 19.04 -1.57 -5.99
N ALA A 369 18.01 -0.85 -6.39
CA ALA A 369 17.62 -0.70 -7.79
C ALA A 369 18.60 0.21 -8.51
N ALA A 370 19.20 -0.29 -9.60
CA ALA A 370 20.35 0.37 -10.26
C ALA A 370 20.00 1.74 -10.88
N GLU A 371 18.73 1.94 -11.24
CA GLU A 371 18.22 3.19 -11.83
C GLU A 371 17.89 4.28 -10.81
N GLU A 372 17.86 3.92 -9.50
CA GLU A 372 17.53 4.85 -8.44
C GLU A 372 18.77 5.64 -7.96
N PRO A 373 18.59 6.83 -7.36
CA PRO A 373 19.66 7.63 -6.77
C PRO A 373 20.54 6.87 -5.77
N SER A 374 21.76 7.37 -5.54
CA SER A 374 22.74 6.72 -4.65
C SER A 374 22.24 6.50 -3.22
N ALA A 375 21.32 7.32 -2.72
CA ALA A 375 20.68 7.12 -1.42
C ALA A 375 20.02 5.74 -1.30
N TRP A 376 19.38 5.25 -2.38
CA TRP A 376 18.75 3.94 -2.42
C TRP A 376 19.73 2.76 -2.58
N GLN A 377 21.03 3.05 -2.81
CA GLN A 377 22.09 2.04 -2.81
C GLN A 377 22.65 1.80 -1.39
N ASP A 378 22.28 2.64 -0.41
CA ASP A 378 22.67 2.48 0.99
C ASP A 378 21.63 1.62 1.71
N PRO A 379 21.99 0.44 2.24
CA PRO A 379 21.06 -0.43 2.99
C PRO A 379 20.50 0.22 4.26
N VAL A 380 21.08 1.34 4.71
CA VAL A 380 20.66 2.05 5.93
C VAL A 380 19.57 3.08 5.65
N GLU A 381 19.28 3.45 4.41
CA GLU A 381 18.34 4.54 4.10
C GLU A 381 16.96 4.31 4.71
N LEU A 382 16.35 3.13 4.51
CA LEU A 382 15.06 2.80 5.12
C LEU A 382 15.11 2.78 6.66
N SER A 383 16.21 2.34 7.26
CA SER A 383 16.39 2.41 8.72
C SER A 383 16.43 3.87 9.21
N ARG A 384 17.04 4.79 8.44
CA ARG A 384 17.01 6.24 8.75
C ARG A 384 15.60 6.81 8.66
N HIS A 385 14.77 6.34 7.71
CA HIS A 385 13.35 6.72 7.61
C HIS A 385 12.62 6.43 8.93
N LEU A 386 12.75 5.21 9.45
CA LEU A 386 12.10 4.80 10.69
C LEU A 386 12.65 5.58 11.90
N THR A 387 13.97 5.82 11.93
CA THR A 387 14.62 6.64 12.99
C THR A 387 14.06 8.06 12.99
N LEU A 388 13.95 8.69 11.83
CA LEU A 388 13.38 10.02 11.68
C LEU A 388 11.90 10.05 12.08
N ALA A 389 11.13 9.09 11.59
CA ALA A 389 9.70 8.99 11.87
C ALA A 389 9.40 8.80 13.37
N ALA A 390 10.31 8.17 14.12
CA ALA A 390 10.16 7.98 15.57
C ALA A 390 10.13 9.31 16.36
N ALA A 391 10.60 10.42 15.78
CA ALA A 391 10.46 11.76 16.38
C ALA A 391 9.01 12.29 16.34
N HIS A 392 8.12 11.64 15.57
CA HIS A 392 6.73 12.03 15.40
C HIS A 392 5.79 11.03 16.09
N PRO A 393 5.26 11.35 17.30
CA PRO A 393 4.44 10.41 18.08
C PRO A 393 3.10 10.02 17.42
N GLN A 394 2.70 10.71 16.35
CA GLN A 394 1.54 10.36 15.54
C GLN A 394 1.81 9.18 14.61
N VAL A 395 3.07 8.94 14.22
CA VAL A 395 3.44 7.79 13.39
C VAL A 395 3.37 6.53 14.24
N ARG A 396 2.53 5.58 13.84
CA ARG A 396 2.28 4.34 14.57
C ARG A 396 2.72 3.11 13.83
N GLY A 397 3.65 3.26 12.89
CA GLY A 397 4.25 2.16 12.16
C GLY A 397 4.51 2.43 10.69
N HIS A 398 4.94 1.38 10.01
CA HIS A 398 5.41 1.44 8.64
C HIS A 398 4.86 0.28 7.82
N VAL A 399 4.69 0.50 6.51
CA VAL A 399 4.27 -0.53 5.56
C VAL A 399 5.22 -0.52 4.37
N PHE A 400 5.79 -1.68 4.04
CA PHE A 400 6.84 -1.82 3.01
C PHE A 400 6.26 -2.27 1.67
N PHE A 401 6.56 -1.56 0.60
CA PHE A 401 6.22 -1.94 -0.75
C PHE A 401 7.47 -2.54 -1.44
N ALA A 402 7.58 -3.90 -1.66
CA ALA A 402 6.50 -4.81 -1.40
C ALA A 402 7.02 -6.22 -1.06
N GLY A 403 6.14 -7.20 -1.10
CA GLY A 403 6.43 -8.57 -0.66
C GLY A 403 7.55 -9.27 -1.40
N LYS A 404 7.71 -9.03 -2.69
CA LYS A 404 8.82 -9.56 -3.49
C LYS A 404 10.18 -9.09 -2.96
N GLU A 405 10.28 -7.80 -2.65
CA GLU A 405 11.52 -7.21 -2.14
C GLU A 405 11.77 -7.59 -0.67
N VAL A 406 10.72 -7.71 0.15
CA VAL A 406 10.86 -8.29 1.51
C VAL A 406 11.43 -9.71 1.43
N ALA A 407 10.99 -10.51 0.44
CA ALA A 407 11.50 -11.87 0.27
C ALA A 407 12.95 -11.91 -0.23
N ALA A 408 13.30 -11.04 -1.18
CA ALA A 408 14.61 -11.02 -1.85
C ALA A 408 15.68 -10.26 -1.07
N ASP A 409 15.32 -9.12 -0.46
CA ASP A 409 16.19 -8.21 0.30
C ASP A 409 17.57 -7.97 -0.33
N PRO A 410 17.65 -7.47 -1.57
CA PRO A 410 18.83 -7.57 -2.43
C PRO A 410 20.10 -6.89 -1.87
N ILE A 411 19.95 -5.87 -1.01
CA ILE A 411 21.07 -5.16 -0.37
C ILE A 411 21.01 -5.25 1.18
N GLY A 412 20.11 -6.06 1.74
CA GLY A 412 19.94 -6.21 3.20
C GLY A 412 19.23 -5.03 3.87
N ALA A 413 18.46 -4.21 3.11
CA ALA A 413 17.77 -3.04 3.66
C ALA A 413 16.66 -3.45 4.64
N MET A 414 15.88 -4.49 4.33
CA MET A 414 14.86 -5.00 5.25
C MET A 414 15.50 -5.66 6.49
N ALA A 415 16.55 -6.44 6.31
CA ALA A 415 17.29 -7.02 7.43
C ALA A 415 17.86 -5.94 8.35
N ARG A 416 18.30 -4.81 7.79
CA ARG A 416 18.78 -3.66 8.55
C ARG A 416 17.66 -3.02 9.37
N VAL A 417 16.49 -2.78 8.77
CA VAL A 417 15.30 -2.28 9.49
C VAL A 417 14.94 -3.21 10.66
N VAL A 418 14.91 -4.51 10.41
CA VAL A 418 14.60 -5.52 11.47
C VAL A 418 15.61 -5.46 12.62
N ALA A 419 16.90 -5.37 12.30
CA ALA A 419 17.96 -5.31 13.29
C ALA A 419 17.90 -4.04 14.16
N ASP A 420 17.64 -2.90 13.53
CA ASP A 420 17.67 -1.60 14.20
C ASP A 420 16.37 -1.27 14.97
N HIS A 421 15.19 -1.71 14.45
CA HIS A 421 13.91 -1.21 14.95
C HIS A 421 12.96 -2.30 15.46
N TYR A 422 13.16 -3.57 15.09
CA TYR A 422 12.20 -4.64 15.39
C TYR A 422 12.77 -5.69 16.34
N GLU A 423 13.42 -5.28 17.44
CA GLU A 423 13.97 -6.20 18.44
C GLU A 423 12.94 -7.15 19.08
N ARG A 424 11.71 -6.65 19.26
CA ARG A 424 10.59 -7.39 19.87
C ARG A 424 9.41 -7.44 18.92
N SER A 425 8.56 -8.47 19.06
CA SER A 425 7.28 -8.51 18.36
C SER A 425 6.39 -7.35 18.81
N ALA A 426 5.63 -6.80 17.87
CA ALA A 426 4.64 -5.75 18.09
C ALA A 426 3.25 -6.27 17.71
N LYS A 427 2.21 -5.64 18.27
CA LYS A 427 0.82 -5.84 17.83
C LYS A 427 0.35 -4.62 17.06
N PRO A 428 -0.43 -4.78 15.99
CA PRO A 428 -1.05 -3.64 15.34
C PRO A 428 -1.85 -2.80 16.33
N PRO A 429 -1.84 -1.47 16.22
CA PRO A 429 -2.71 -0.60 17.03
C PRO A 429 -4.19 -0.88 16.73
N ARG A 430 -5.02 -0.90 17.77
CA ARG A 430 -6.48 -1.06 17.66
C ARG A 430 -7.18 0.26 17.90
#